data_2e60ead29d5d2ba34d538a82199b742e
#
_entry.id   2e60ead29d5d2ba34d538a82199b742e
#
_cell.length_a   1.000
_cell.length_b   1.000
_cell.length_c   1.000
_cell.angle_alpha   90.00
_cell.angle_beta   90.00
_cell.angle_gamma   90.00
#
_symmetry.space_group_name_H-M   'P 1'
#
loop_
_entity.id
_entity.type
_entity.pdbx_description
1 polymer ?
#
loop_
_entity_poly.entity_id
_entity_poly.type
_entity_poly.pdbx_seq_one_letter_code
_entity_poly.pdbx_strand_id
1 'polypeptide(L)'
;MSTLTASAGERLAALRWSLLFGNFVIGCGVMVVAGSLNDLTRSLDVSVAVGGQLITVAAVVMCVGAPLLAAAVGGIDRRRLLAWSLVWYGIGHAVCALAPNYALLTPLRALTMLAAAVFTPQAAAAVGSLAPPEQRGRAITFIFLGWSVASVFGMPLHSFIGETFGWRYAFALVGALGLVGAAWVWNVVPDGVRPPAMSLRAWREVFTHPVLMAIVVVTALSGAGQFTVFTYFAPYYKSVLSAGATEISLLFAWFGAFGVVGNVLLSRHIDRVGASRVVALLLAMIAASLLLWPLGRGFASTALILVPWALALFAANSAQQARLGEAAPALAPALMALNTSAIYLGQAVGAAGGGAIVAAHVAAGDTGRAVYGAIHWVGLGWVLAALALSVWADRRMRGGQAF
;
A
#
# COMPACT_ATOMS: atom_id res chain seq x y z
N MET A 1 -23.35 26.54 27.38
CA MET A 1 -22.86 25.70 26.28
C MET A 1 -21.99 24.61 26.90
N SER A 2 -22.54 23.43 27.10
CA SER A 2 -21.85 22.30 27.72
C SER A 2 -20.86 21.70 26.72
N THR A 3 -19.57 21.88 26.92
CA THR A 3 -18.52 21.11 26.24
C THR A 3 -18.61 19.68 26.79
N LEU A 4 -19.31 18.82 26.07
CA LEU A 4 -19.27 17.37 26.29
C LEU A 4 -17.81 16.93 26.16
N THR A 5 -17.18 16.64 27.30
CA THR A 5 -15.84 16.04 27.31
C THR A 5 -15.96 14.63 26.78
N ALA A 6 -15.57 14.43 25.48
CA ALA A 6 -15.56 13.13 24.86
C ALA A 6 -14.74 12.14 25.71
N SER A 7 -15.24 10.91 25.88
CA SER A 7 -14.54 9.85 26.59
C SER A 7 -13.22 9.50 25.90
N ALA A 8 -12.26 8.91 26.63
CA ALA A 8 -10.98 8.50 26.03
C ALA A 8 -11.18 7.55 24.83
N GLY A 9 -12.22 6.70 24.89
CA GLY A 9 -12.58 5.80 23.79
C GLY A 9 -13.09 6.56 22.57
N GLU A 10 -13.92 7.58 22.73
CA GLU A 10 -14.42 8.42 21.64
C GLU A 10 -13.29 9.20 20.95
N ARG A 11 -12.35 9.73 21.73
CA ARG A 11 -11.17 10.43 21.19
C ARG A 11 -10.29 9.49 20.35
N LEU A 12 -10.04 8.27 20.84
CA LEU A 12 -9.28 7.26 20.06
C LEU A 12 -10.03 6.84 18.82
N ALA A 13 -11.36 6.71 18.88
CA ALA A 13 -12.18 6.41 17.72
C ALA A 13 -12.10 7.53 16.67
N ALA A 14 -12.29 8.78 17.06
CA ALA A 14 -12.18 9.94 16.17
C ALA A 14 -10.79 10.03 15.53
N LEU A 15 -9.72 9.81 16.30
CA LEU A 15 -8.34 9.75 15.82
C LEU A 15 -8.18 8.68 14.74
N ARG A 16 -8.63 7.45 14.99
CA ARG A 16 -8.53 6.34 14.02
C ARG A 16 -9.28 6.64 12.73
N TRP A 17 -10.48 7.21 12.80
CA TRP A 17 -11.26 7.56 11.64
C TRP A 17 -10.62 8.68 10.82
N SER A 18 -10.06 9.72 11.45
CA SER A 18 -9.37 10.80 10.74
C SER A 18 -8.12 10.29 10.01
N LEU A 19 -7.34 9.39 10.63
CA LEU A 19 -6.14 8.80 10.01
C LEU A 19 -6.49 7.75 8.95
N LEU A 20 -7.59 7.00 9.12
CA LEU A 20 -8.14 6.14 8.07
C LEU A 20 -8.52 6.97 6.84
N PHE A 21 -9.24 8.07 7.04
CA PHE A 21 -9.61 8.97 5.94
C PHE A 21 -8.37 9.57 5.27
N GLY A 22 -7.36 9.99 6.03
CA GLY A 22 -6.10 10.43 5.48
C GLY A 22 -5.42 9.36 4.59
N ASN A 23 -5.35 8.10 5.05
CA ASN A 23 -4.85 6.98 4.26
C ASN A 23 -5.72 6.67 3.04
N PHE A 24 -7.03 6.82 3.13
CA PHE A 24 -7.93 6.74 1.98
C PHE A 24 -7.58 7.79 0.91
N VAL A 25 -7.40 9.04 1.32
CA VAL A 25 -7.01 10.14 0.41
C VAL A 25 -5.65 9.87 -0.23
N ILE A 26 -4.66 9.43 0.55
CA ILE A 26 -3.34 9.04 0.03
C ILE A 26 -3.50 7.91 -0.99
N GLY A 27 -4.26 6.87 -0.67
CA GLY A 27 -4.52 5.75 -1.57
C GLY A 27 -5.21 6.19 -2.88
N CYS A 28 -6.24 7.03 -2.79
CA CYS A 28 -6.90 7.62 -3.96
C CYS A 28 -5.92 8.33 -4.88
N GLY A 29 -5.08 9.20 -4.33
CA GLY A 29 -4.14 9.95 -5.15
C GLY A 29 -2.97 9.11 -5.68
N VAL A 30 -2.55 8.03 -5.00
CA VAL A 30 -1.59 7.08 -5.58
C VAL A 30 -2.20 6.38 -6.80
N MET A 31 -3.49 6.02 -6.73
CA MET A 31 -4.20 5.25 -7.75
C MET A 31 -4.84 6.11 -8.85
N VAL A 32 -4.92 7.44 -8.70
CA VAL A 32 -5.61 8.33 -9.64
C VAL A 32 -5.09 8.22 -11.07
N VAL A 33 -3.78 8.05 -11.26
CA VAL A 33 -3.18 7.88 -12.58
C VAL A 33 -3.66 6.58 -13.24
N ALA A 34 -3.64 5.47 -12.49
CA ALA A 34 -4.08 4.18 -13.01
C ALA A 34 -5.57 4.20 -13.40
N GLY A 35 -6.40 4.86 -12.59
CA GLY A 35 -7.83 4.98 -12.86
C GLY A 35 -8.16 5.88 -14.06
N SER A 36 -7.41 6.95 -14.30
CA SER A 36 -7.67 7.93 -15.37
C SER A 36 -6.65 7.88 -16.51
N LEU A 37 -5.88 6.80 -16.65
CA LEU A 37 -4.74 6.69 -17.56
C LEU A 37 -5.12 6.90 -19.03
N ASN A 38 -6.24 6.35 -19.48
CA ASN A 38 -6.68 6.43 -20.86
C ASN A 38 -6.95 7.88 -21.29
N ASP A 39 -7.71 8.63 -20.49
CA ASP A 39 -8.01 10.02 -20.80
C ASP A 39 -6.76 10.91 -20.63
N LEU A 40 -5.97 10.67 -19.59
CA LEU A 40 -4.71 11.38 -19.35
C LEU A 40 -3.77 11.26 -20.55
N THR A 41 -3.54 10.05 -21.07
CA THR A 41 -2.63 9.82 -22.18
C THR A 41 -3.15 10.43 -23.48
N ARG A 42 -4.47 10.33 -23.72
CA ARG A 42 -5.12 10.97 -24.87
C ARG A 42 -5.03 12.49 -24.80
N SER A 43 -5.32 13.07 -23.63
CA SER A 43 -5.33 14.52 -23.41
C SER A 43 -3.94 15.17 -23.47
N LEU A 44 -2.89 14.43 -23.08
CA LEU A 44 -1.51 14.94 -23.08
C LEU A 44 -0.69 14.48 -24.30
N ASP A 45 -1.32 13.77 -25.25
CA ASP A 45 -0.71 13.24 -26.48
C ASP A 45 0.56 12.42 -26.20
N VAL A 46 0.44 11.47 -25.27
CA VAL A 46 1.53 10.56 -24.93
C VAL A 46 1.08 9.09 -25.00
N SER A 47 2.02 8.18 -25.23
CA SER A 47 1.71 6.75 -25.22
C SER A 47 1.32 6.27 -23.82
N VAL A 48 0.56 5.18 -23.74
CA VAL A 48 0.18 4.53 -22.47
C VAL A 48 1.43 4.14 -21.65
N ALA A 49 2.49 3.71 -22.31
CA ALA A 49 3.76 3.38 -21.65
C ALA A 49 4.41 4.62 -20.99
N VAL A 50 4.38 5.76 -21.67
CA VAL A 50 4.88 7.03 -21.13
C VAL A 50 3.98 7.50 -19.99
N GLY A 51 2.65 7.49 -20.15
CA GLY A 51 1.70 7.85 -19.09
C GLY A 51 1.87 6.98 -17.84
N GLY A 52 2.15 5.68 -18.02
CA GLY A 52 2.43 4.74 -16.93
C GLY A 52 3.67 5.11 -16.10
N GLN A 53 4.63 5.85 -16.64
CA GLN A 53 5.81 6.30 -15.89
C GLN A 53 5.46 7.22 -14.72
N LEU A 54 4.29 7.89 -14.75
CA LEU A 54 3.81 8.66 -13.59
C LEU A 54 3.54 7.77 -12.35
N ILE A 55 3.21 6.50 -12.56
CA ILE A 55 3.07 5.49 -11.50
C ILE A 55 4.45 5.11 -10.97
N THR A 56 5.39 4.87 -11.89
CA THR A 56 6.79 4.53 -11.54
C THR A 56 7.46 5.65 -10.76
N VAL A 57 7.30 6.90 -11.20
CA VAL A 57 7.83 8.09 -10.49
C VAL A 57 7.28 8.15 -9.06
N ALA A 58 5.97 7.95 -8.90
CA ALA A 58 5.35 7.90 -7.57
C ALA A 58 5.97 6.80 -6.69
N ALA A 59 6.15 5.59 -7.23
CA ALA A 59 6.73 4.45 -6.51
C ALA A 59 8.19 4.73 -6.10
N VAL A 60 9.01 5.27 -7.00
CA VAL A 60 10.41 5.61 -6.69
C VAL A 60 10.50 6.67 -5.61
N VAL A 61 9.69 7.74 -5.70
CA VAL A 61 9.66 8.80 -4.68
C VAL A 61 9.23 8.24 -3.33
N MET A 62 8.24 7.36 -3.27
CA MET A 62 7.81 6.74 -2.02
C MET A 62 8.84 5.75 -1.47
N CYS A 63 9.50 4.98 -2.34
CA CYS A 63 10.54 4.03 -1.94
C CYS A 63 11.73 4.73 -1.27
N VAL A 64 12.26 5.77 -1.90
CA VAL A 64 13.45 6.50 -1.41
C VAL A 64 13.04 7.56 -0.39
N GLY A 65 11.93 8.23 -0.62
CA GLY A 65 11.45 9.35 0.19
C GLY A 65 11.03 8.94 1.60
N ALA A 66 10.40 7.76 1.77
CA ALA A 66 9.87 7.38 3.07
C ALA A 66 10.96 7.31 4.18
N PRO A 67 12.10 6.62 4.02
CA PRO A 67 13.14 6.59 5.05
C PRO A 67 13.86 7.93 5.22
N LEU A 68 14.16 8.63 4.11
CA LEU A 68 14.85 9.92 4.16
C LEU A 68 14.00 10.98 4.89
N LEU A 69 12.74 11.07 4.52
CA LEU A 69 11.83 12.04 5.15
C LEU A 69 11.47 11.63 6.58
N ALA A 70 11.37 10.33 6.90
CA ALA A 70 11.17 9.90 8.29
C ALA A 70 12.30 10.38 9.20
N ALA A 71 13.55 10.38 8.72
CA ALA A 71 14.69 10.93 9.45
C ALA A 71 14.58 12.45 9.62
N ALA A 72 14.19 13.16 8.55
CA ALA A 72 14.11 14.62 8.56
C ALA A 72 12.95 15.16 9.44
N VAL A 73 11.80 14.45 9.49
CA VAL A 73 10.60 14.95 10.17
C VAL A 73 10.41 14.39 11.58
N GLY A 74 11.37 13.62 12.10
CA GLY A 74 11.24 12.85 13.35
C GLY A 74 10.79 13.66 14.55
N GLY A 75 11.32 14.89 14.73
CA GLY A 75 11.03 15.77 15.85
C GLY A 75 9.79 16.66 15.69
N ILE A 76 9.10 16.60 14.55
CA ILE A 76 7.94 17.45 14.27
C ILE A 76 6.71 16.91 15.01
N ASP A 77 5.91 17.82 15.56
CA ASP A 77 4.62 17.49 16.15
C ASP A 77 3.72 16.76 15.17
N ARG A 78 3.12 15.63 15.60
CA ARG A 78 2.36 14.72 14.71
C ARG A 78 1.11 15.35 14.13
N ARG A 79 0.41 16.19 14.88
CA ARG A 79 -0.74 16.93 14.37
C ARG A 79 -0.33 17.81 13.19
N ARG A 80 0.72 18.61 13.39
CA ARG A 80 1.23 19.52 12.35
C ARG A 80 1.77 18.73 11.14
N LEU A 81 2.59 17.72 11.38
CA LEU A 81 3.18 16.91 10.33
C LEU A 81 2.14 16.26 9.43
N LEU A 82 1.17 15.58 10.03
CA LEU A 82 0.14 14.83 9.29
C LEU A 82 -0.82 15.78 8.57
N ALA A 83 -1.27 16.85 9.22
CA ALA A 83 -2.15 17.83 8.57
C ALA A 83 -1.44 18.54 7.41
N TRP A 84 -0.21 19.04 7.60
CA TRP A 84 0.54 19.70 6.53
C TRP A 84 0.94 18.76 5.39
N SER A 85 1.17 17.48 5.67
CA SER A 85 1.36 16.49 4.61
C SER A 85 0.11 16.37 3.73
N LEU A 86 -1.09 16.37 4.32
CA LEU A 86 -2.33 16.33 3.55
C LEU A 86 -2.63 17.65 2.82
N VAL A 87 -2.25 18.80 3.40
CA VAL A 87 -2.32 20.11 2.69
C VAL A 87 -1.42 20.08 1.46
N TRP A 88 -0.15 19.65 1.63
CA TRP A 88 0.81 19.51 0.53
C TRP A 88 0.28 18.57 -0.54
N TYR A 89 -0.27 17.42 -0.14
CA TYR A 89 -0.85 16.44 -1.04
C TYR A 89 -2.05 17.00 -1.80
N GLY A 90 -2.92 17.72 -1.11
CA GLY A 90 -4.11 18.35 -1.69
C GLY A 90 -3.76 19.44 -2.69
N ILE A 91 -2.88 20.38 -2.31
CA ILE A 91 -2.39 21.45 -3.19
C ILE A 91 -1.62 20.84 -4.38
N GLY A 92 -0.74 19.87 -4.12
CA GLY A 92 0.02 19.20 -5.17
C GLY A 92 -0.88 18.54 -6.23
N HIS A 93 -1.96 17.86 -5.83
CA HIS A 93 -2.92 17.28 -6.77
C HIS A 93 -3.71 18.36 -7.53
N ALA A 94 -4.11 19.45 -6.88
CA ALA A 94 -4.77 20.58 -7.53
C ALA A 94 -3.85 21.22 -8.59
N VAL A 95 -2.56 21.39 -8.27
CA VAL A 95 -1.55 21.92 -9.23
C VAL A 95 -1.30 20.91 -10.36
N CYS A 96 -1.23 19.62 -10.08
CA CYS A 96 -1.15 18.57 -11.11
C CYS A 96 -2.35 18.62 -12.07
N ALA A 97 -3.57 18.89 -11.57
CA ALA A 97 -4.77 19.03 -12.40
C ALA A 97 -4.66 20.19 -13.39
N LEU A 98 -3.88 21.22 -13.09
CA LEU A 98 -3.65 22.38 -13.93
C LEU A 98 -2.45 22.21 -14.89
N ALA A 99 -1.71 21.10 -14.82
CA ALA A 99 -0.54 20.87 -15.66
C ALA A 99 -0.92 20.89 -17.17
N PRO A 100 -0.26 21.74 -17.99
CA PRO A 100 -0.58 21.87 -19.39
C PRO A 100 -0.05 20.72 -20.25
N ASN A 101 1.01 20.04 -19.80
CA ASN A 101 1.67 18.97 -20.53
C ASN A 101 2.31 17.93 -19.58
N TYR A 102 2.71 16.80 -20.16
CA TYR A 102 3.32 15.69 -19.45
C TYR A 102 4.66 16.04 -18.78
N ALA A 103 5.48 16.88 -19.45
CA ALA A 103 6.80 17.26 -18.94
C ALA A 103 6.72 18.01 -17.61
N LEU A 104 5.69 18.87 -17.45
CA LEU A 104 5.44 19.58 -16.19
C LEU A 104 4.70 18.71 -15.16
N LEU A 105 3.77 17.87 -15.62
CA LEU A 105 3.02 16.96 -14.73
C LEU A 105 3.94 16.01 -13.97
N THR A 106 4.97 15.47 -14.60
CA THR A 106 5.87 14.48 -14.02
C THR A 106 6.61 14.99 -12.77
N PRO A 107 7.34 16.11 -12.78
CA PRO A 107 7.98 16.63 -11.58
C PRO A 107 6.97 17.11 -10.53
N LEU A 108 5.84 17.69 -10.92
CA LEU A 108 4.78 18.07 -9.98
C LEU A 108 4.24 16.83 -9.25
N ARG A 109 4.04 15.74 -9.98
CA ARG A 109 3.64 14.43 -9.42
C ARG A 109 4.69 13.90 -8.43
N ALA A 110 5.97 13.94 -8.79
CA ALA A 110 7.06 13.53 -7.91
C ALA A 110 7.05 14.31 -6.59
N LEU A 111 6.96 15.64 -6.65
CA LEU A 111 6.89 16.50 -5.47
C LEU A 111 5.65 16.23 -4.63
N THR A 112 4.50 16.00 -5.27
CA THR A 112 3.26 15.67 -4.56
C THR A 112 3.37 14.37 -3.78
N MET A 113 4.05 13.36 -4.32
CA MET A 113 4.21 12.04 -3.69
C MET A 113 5.12 12.04 -2.45
N LEU A 114 5.93 13.08 -2.23
CA LEU A 114 6.69 13.25 -0.98
C LEU A 114 5.76 13.27 0.24
N ALA A 115 4.58 13.87 0.12
CA ALA A 115 3.59 13.87 1.19
C ALA A 115 3.08 12.48 1.52
N ALA A 116 2.84 11.65 0.50
CA ALA A 116 2.41 10.26 0.68
C ALA A 116 3.49 9.40 1.37
N ALA A 117 4.77 9.64 1.02
CA ALA A 117 5.91 8.97 1.65
C ALA A 117 6.02 9.31 3.16
N VAL A 118 5.56 10.49 3.58
CA VAL A 118 5.52 10.91 4.99
C VAL A 118 4.25 10.43 5.69
N PHE A 119 3.08 10.70 5.12
CA PHE A 119 1.81 10.58 5.84
C PHE A 119 1.56 9.16 6.35
N THR A 120 1.55 8.17 5.49
CA THR A 120 1.15 6.79 5.84
C THR A 120 2.01 6.18 6.96
N PRO A 121 3.36 6.16 6.90
CA PRO A 121 4.17 5.60 7.96
C PRO A 121 4.09 6.41 9.26
N GLN A 122 3.97 7.74 9.18
CA GLN A 122 3.88 8.59 10.36
C GLN A 122 2.49 8.51 11.02
N ALA A 123 1.42 8.32 10.25
CA ALA A 123 0.08 8.05 10.79
C ALA A 123 0.05 6.71 11.54
N ALA A 124 0.67 5.67 10.99
CA ALA A 124 0.77 4.37 11.64
C ALA A 124 1.57 4.46 12.96
N ALA A 125 2.71 5.14 12.95
CA ALA A 125 3.52 5.36 14.15
C ALA A 125 2.76 6.19 15.20
N ALA A 126 2.04 7.24 14.77
CA ALA A 126 1.26 8.10 15.67
C ALA A 126 0.11 7.33 16.35
N VAL A 127 -0.71 6.61 15.57
CA VAL A 127 -1.82 5.84 16.15
C VAL A 127 -1.31 4.71 17.04
N GLY A 128 -0.20 4.06 16.67
CA GLY A 128 0.42 3.02 17.49
C GLY A 128 0.96 3.53 18.84
N SER A 129 1.47 4.77 18.88
CA SER A 129 1.94 5.39 20.13
C SER A 129 0.81 5.91 21.02
N LEU A 130 -0.32 6.33 20.44
CA LEU A 130 -1.47 6.87 21.16
C LEU A 130 -2.48 5.79 21.59
N ALA A 131 -2.45 4.62 20.98
CA ALA A 131 -3.32 3.52 21.35
C ALA A 131 -2.78 2.75 22.56
N PRO A 132 -3.68 2.26 23.47
CA PRO A 132 -3.30 1.33 24.52
C PRO A 132 -2.52 0.12 23.96
N PRO A 133 -1.56 -0.45 24.71
CA PRO A 133 -0.73 -1.55 24.22
C PRO A 133 -1.53 -2.72 23.61
N GLU A 134 -2.66 -3.07 24.25
CA GLU A 134 -3.54 -4.18 23.87
C GLU A 134 -4.34 -3.90 22.58
N GLN A 135 -4.39 -2.65 22.13
CA GLN A 135 -5.15 -2.21 20.95
C GLN A 135 -4.25 -1.67 19.83
N ARG A 136 -2.94 -1.69 19.97
CA ARG A 136 -2.01 -1.10 18.99
C ARG A 136 -2.14 -1.73 17.61
N GLY A 137 -2.10 -3.06 17.55
CA GLY A 137 -2.24 -3.80 16.30
C GLY A 137 -3.55 -3.47 15.60
N ARG A 138 -4.66 -3.51 16.34
CA ARG A 138 -5.99 -3.14 15.84
C ARG A 138 -6.06 -1.69 15.35
N ALA A 139 -5.46 -0.76 16.09
CA ALA A 139 -5.47 0.65 15.71
C ALA A 139 -4.68 0.90 14.42
N ILE A 140 -3.49 0.28 14.28
CA ILE A 140 -2.66 0.37 13.08
C ILE A 140 -3.38 -0.25 11.89
N THR A 141 -3.88 -1.49 12.01
CA THR A 141 -4.58 -2.16 10.90
C THR A 141 -5.85 -1.43 10.49
N PHE A 142 -6.57 -0.83 11.45
CA PHE A 142 -7.77 -0.06 11.16
C PHE A 142 -7.50 1.13 10.23
N ILE A 143 -6.45 1.91 10.44
CA ILE A 143 -6.16 3.05 9.57
C ILE A 143 -5.74 2.63 8.16
N PHE A 144 -5.20 1.41 7.98
CA PHE A 144 -4.88 0.85 6.66
C PHE A 144 -6.10 0.39 5.88
N LEU A 145 -7.29 0.25 6.51
CA LEU A 145 -8.56 0.07 5.77
C LEU A 145 -8.79 1.19 4.76
N GLY A 146 -8.27 2.40 5.02
CA GLY A 146 -8.33 3.52 4.09
C GLY A 146 -7.77 3.15 2.70
N TRP A 147 -6.64 2.44 2.63
CA TRP A 147 -6.06 1.97 1.37
C TRP A 147 -6.95 0.94 0.67
N SER A 148 -7.56 0.03 1.43
CA SER A 148 -8.49 -0.96 0.88
C SER A 148 -9.72 -0.29 0.28
N VAL A 149 -10.29 0.70 0.99
CA VAL A 149 -11.42 1.48 0.51
C VAL A 149 -11.05 2.29 -0.73
N ALA A 150 -9.86 2.90 -0.77
CA ALA A 150 -9.37 3.62 -1.94
C ALA A 150 -9.23 2.72 -3.17
N SER A 151 -8.79 1.49 -2.99
CA SER A 151 -8.64 0.51 -4.07
C SER A 151 -9.99 0.10 -4.68
N VAL A 152 -11.01 -0.12 -3.83
CA VAL A 152 -12.32 -0.61 -4.29
C VAL A 152 -13.21 0.50 -4.84
N PHE A 153 -13.17 1.67 -4.24
CA PHE A 153 -14.03 2.79 -4.62
C PHE A 153 -13.28 3.89 -5.38
N GLY A 154 -12.02 4.15 -5.03
CA GLY A 154 -11.24 5.23 -5.62
C GLY A 154 -10.90 4.96 -7.08
N MET A 155 -10.39 3.79 -7.44
CA MET A 155 -10.06 3.47 -8.84
C MET A 155 -11.27 3.53 -9.78
N PRO A 156 -12.40 2.87 -9.51
CA PRO A 156 -13.58 3.00 -10.36
C PRO A 156 -14.10 4.43 -10.45
N LEU A 157 -14.09 5.18 -9.34
CA LEU A 157 -14.49 6.58 -9.32
C LEU A 157 -13.57 7.45 -10.18
N HIS A 158 -12.25 7.26 -10.09
CA HIS A 158 -11.30 7.99 -10.94
C HIS A 158 -11.44 7.63 -12.42
N SER A 159 -11.74 6.35 -12.73
CA SER A 159 -11.99 5.91 -14.08
C SER A 159 -13.27 6.56 -14.64
N PHE A 160 -14.35 6.54 -13.89
CA PHE A 160 -15.61 7.18 -14.28
C PHE A 160 -15.44 8.70 -14.49
N ILE A 161 -14.78 9.39 -13.56
CA ILE A 161 -14.53 10.82 -13.67
C ILE A 161 -13.62 11.12 -14.87
N GLY A 162 -12.54 10.33 -15.04
CA GLY A 162 -11.60 10.49 -16.15
C GLY A 162 -12.27 10.35 -17.51
N GLU A 163 -13.08 9.33 -17.68
CA GLU A 163 -13.79 9.06 -18.95
C GLU A 163 -14.93 10.08 -19.23
N THR A 164 -15.59 10.59 -18.17
CA THR A 164 -16.78 11.44 -18.34
C THR A 164 -16.45 12.94 -18.35
N PHE A 165 -15.56 13.37 -17.46
CA PHE A 165 -15.26 14.79 -17.21
C PHE A 165 -13.80 15.15 -17.53
N GLY A 166 -12.94 14.15 -17.65
CA GLY A 166 -11.50 14.31 -17.87
C GLY A 166 -10.66 14.07 -16.59
N TRP A 167 -9.43 13.62 -16.80
CA TRP A 167 -8.49 13.25 -15.73
C TRP A 167 -8.20 14.39 -14.74
N ARG A 168 -8.28 15.64 -15.20
CA ARG A 168 -8.06 16.82 -14.37
C ARG A 168 -9.02 16.90 -13.20
N TYR A 169 -10.27 16.54 -13.41
CA TYR A 169 -11.29 16.51 -12.35
C TYR A 169 -11.04 15.39 -11.33
N ALA A 170 -10.50 14.26 -11.77
CA ALA A 170 -10.10 13.20 -10.84
C ALA A 170 -8.97 13.66 -9.90
N PHE A 171 -7.98 14.36 -10.44
CA PHE A 171 -6.90 14.97 -9.64
C PHE A 171 -7.41 16.07 -8.70
N ALA A 172 -8.30 16.95 -9.21
CA ALA A 172 -8.92 18.01 -8.41
C ALA A 172 -9.74 17.45 -7.24
N LEU A 173 -10.47 16.34 -7.45
CA LEU A 173 -11.19 15.65 -6.38
C LEU A 173 -10.23 15.17 -5.28
N VAL A 174 -9.12 14.52 -5.64
CA VAL A 174 -8.09 14.13 -4.66
C VAL A 174 -7.55 15.35 -3.92
N GLY A 175 -7.34 16.45 -4.66
CA GLY A 175 -6.95 17.74 -4.09
C GLY A 175 -7.91 18.22 -3.00
N ALA A 176 -9.19 18.26 -3.30
CA ALA A 176 -10.25 18.66 -2.35
C ALA A 176 -10.31 17.73 -1.14
N LEU A 177 -10.29 16.40 -1.36
CA LEU A 177 -10.30 15.41 -0.28
C LEU A 177 -9.06 15.55 0.62
N GLY A 178 -7.90 15.92 0.05
CA GLY A 178 -6.68 16.19 0.80
C GLY A 178 -6.84 17.34 1.79
N LEU A 179 -7.45 18.45 1.36
CA LEU A 179 -7.70 19.61 2.21
C LEU A 179 -8.74 19.30 3.30
N VAL A 180 -9.80 18.57 2.97
CA VAL A 180 -10.80 18.10 3.96
C VAL A 180 -10.14 17.19 4.99
N GLY A 181 -9.30 16.24 4.55
CA GLY A 181 -8.55 15.36 5.43
C GLY A 181 -7.58 16.11 6.34
N ALA A 182 -6.91 17.13 5.81
CA ALA A 182 -6.01 17.99 6.58
C ALA A 182 -6.77 18.73 7.72
N ALA A 183 -7.91 19.31 7.40
CA ALA A 183 -8.76 19.97 8.38
C ALA A 183 -9.25 18.99 9.45
N TRP A 184 -9.66 17.78 9.06
CA TRP A 184 -10.11 16.75 10.01
C TRP A 184 -8.97 16.31 10.94
N VAL A 185 -7.81 15.97 10.38
CA VAL A 185 -6.61 15.58 11.15
C VAL A 185 -6.19 16.70 12.11
N TRP A 186 -6.19 17.95 11.64
CA TRP A 186 -5.85 19.12 12.48
C TRP A 186 -6.75 19.27 13.70
N ASN A 187 -8.04 19.00 13.56
CA ASN A 187 -9.00 19.14 14.65
C ASN A 187 -9.03 17.96 15.63
N VAL A 188 -8.58 16.77 15.21
CA VAL A 188 -8.76 15.54 15.99
C VAL A 188 -7.44 15.02 16.57
N VAL A 189 -6.31 15.14 15.87
CA VAL A 189 -5.02 14.69 16.39
C VAL A 189 -4.59 15.62 17.54
N PRO A 190 -4.25 15.07 18.74
CA PRO A 190 -3.83 15.89 19.86
C PRO A 190 -2.54 16.65 19.56
N ASP A 191 -2.44 17.87 20.08
CA ASP A 191 -1.21 18.68 20.02
C ASP A 191 -0.17 18.14 21.03
N GLY A 192 1.10 18.42 20.78
CA GLY A 192 2.19 18.05 21.68
C GLY A 192 2.71 16.61 21.51
N VAL A 193 2.17 15.84 20.60
CA VAL A 193 2.68 14.50 20.28
C VAL A 193 3.97 14.60 19.46
N ARG A 194 5.08 14.62 20.16
CA ARG A 194 6.43 14.76 19.59
C ARG A 194 7.26 13.54 19.99
N PRO A 195 7.25 12.45 19.21
CA PRO A 195 8.21 11.39 19.43
C PRO A 195 9.62 11.97 19.28
N PRO A 196 10.59 11.48 20.06
CA PRO A 196 11.98 11.92 19.92
C PRO A 196 12.43 11.68 18.47
N ALA A 197 13.16 12.66 17.91
CA ALA A 197 13.77 12.51 16.58
C ALA A 197 14.70 11.29 16.61
N MET A 198 14.62 10.46 15.59
CA MET A 198 15.47 9.29 15.47
C MET A 198 16.94 9.70 15.30
N SER A 199 17.78 9.32 16.23
CA SER A 199 19.22 9.56 16.12
C SER A 199 19.84 8.69 15.01
N LEU A 200 21.01 9.13 14.47
CA LEU A 200 21.79 8.29 13.55
C LEU A 200 22.12 6.92 14.16
N ARG A 201 22.32 6.87 15.48
CA ARG A 201 22.54 5.62 16.21
C ARG A 201 21.30 4.69 16.11
N ALA A 202 20.10 5.22 16.27
CA ALA A 202 18.87 4.45 16.14
C ALA A 202 18.64 3.95 14.70
N TRP A 203 18.96 4.77 13.68
CA TRP A 203 18.95 4.30 12.29
C TRP A 203 19.96 3.19 12.05
N ARG A 204 21.19 3.34 12.57
CA ARG A 204 22.22 2.28 12.50
C ARG A 204 21.73 1.01 13.17
N GLU A 205 21.09 1.11 14.34
CA GLU A 205 20.52 -0.03 15.07
C GLU A 205 19.50 -0.78 14.22
N VAL A 206 18.55 -0.08 13.60
CA VAL A 206 17.57 -0.69 12.69
C VAL A 206 18.25 -1.45 11.55
N PHE A 207 19.20 -0.81 10.85
CA PHE A 207 19.89 -1.43 9.71
C PHE A 207 20.82 -2.58 10.09
N THR A 208 21.37 -2.56 11.27
CA THR A 208 22.27 -3.62 11.75
C THR A 208 21.56 -4.74 12.51
N HIS A 209 20.28 -4.54 12.86
CA HIS A 209 19.52 -5.55 13.60
C HIS A 209 18.93 -6.60 12.65
N PRO A 210 19.46 -7.82 12.61
CA PRO A 210 19.13 -8.79 11.55
C PRO A 210 17.68 -9.21 11.57
N VAL A 211 17.03 -9.28 12.73
CA VAL A 211 15.64 -9.71 12.85
C VAL A 211 14.69 -8.60 12.37
N LEU A 212 14.94 -7.33 12.72
CA LEU A 212 14.11 -6.20 12.27
C LEU A 212 14.22 -6.03 10.75
N MET A 213 15.44 -6.10 10.21
CA MET A 213 15.64 -6.05 8.76
C MET A 213 15.03 -7.24 8.05
N ALA A 214 15.06 -8.44 8.63
CA ALA A 214 14.37 -9.60 8.07
C ALA A 214 12.85 -9.37 7.97
N ILE A 215 12.22 -8.76 9.00
CA ILE A 215 10.80 -8.43 8.96
C ILE A 215 10.51 -7.44 7.82
N VAL A 216 11.35 -6.42 7.62
CA VAL A 216 11.22 -5.47 6.50
C VAL A 216 11.39 -6.19 5.15
N VAL A 217 12.39 -7.05 5.02
CA VAL A 217 12.66 -7.83 3.79
C VAL A 217 11.50 -8.77 3.45
N VAL A 218 10.80 -9.34 4.45
CA VAL A 218 9.58 -10.13 4.22
C VAL A 218 8.56 -9.35 3.40
N THR A 219 8.40 -8.05 3.65
CA THR A 219 7.49 -7.18 2.90
C THR A 219 7.94 -7.04 1.44
N ALA A 220 9.22 -6.82 1.19
CA ALA A 220 9.76 -6.70 -0.17
C ALA A 220 9.59 -8.01 -0.96
N LEU A 221 9.92 -9.15 -0.35
CA LEU A 221 9.76 -10.46 -0.99
C LEU A 221 8.29 -10.80 -1.26
N SER A 222 7.40 -10.52 -0.32
CA SER A 222 5.95 -10.69 -0.50
C SER A 222 5.42 -9.81 -1.63
N GLY A 223 5.85 -8.53 -1.66
CA GLY A 223 5.51 -7.60 -2.73
C GLY A 223 6.01 -8.08 -4.10
N ALA A 224 7.28 -8.53 -4.18
CA ALA A 224 7.84 -9.07 -5.42
C ALA A 224 7.03 -10.26 -5.93
N GLY A 225 6.69 -11.21 -5.05
CA GLY A 225 5.89 -12.38 -5.42
C GLY A 225 4.50 -12.01 -5.95
N GLN A 226 3.80 -11.13 -5.25
CA GLN A 226 2.47 -10.69 -5.66
C GLN A 226 2.51 -9.92 -6.99
N PHE A 227 3.41 -8.95 -7.16
CA PHE A 227 3.46 -8.09 -8.33
C PHE A 227 4.07 -8.74 -9.56
N THR A 228 4.82 -9.85 -9.43
CA THR A 228 5.21 -10.70 -10.55
C THR A 228 3.98 -11.20 -11.33
N VAL A 229 2.86 -11.41 -10.66
CA VAL A 229 1.62 -11.93 -11.27
C VAL A 229 0.56 -10.84 -11.40
N PHE A 230 0.33 -10.05 -10.35
CA PHE A 230 -0.74 -9.04 -10.30
C PHE A 230 -0.66 -8.01 -11.43
N THR A 231 0.56 -7.58 -11.78
CA THR A 231 0.79 -6.63 -12.88
C THR A 231 0.26 -7.15 -14.21
N TYR A 232 0.19 -8.47 -14.38
CA TYR A 232 -0.19 -9.13 -15.63
C TYR A 232 -1.59 -9.74 -15.57
N PHE A 233 -2.40 -9.46 -14.55
CA PHE A 233 -3.77 -9.97 -14.43
C PHE A 233 -4.63 -9.64 -15.65
N ALA A 234 -4.71 -8.36 -16.03
CA ALA A 234 -5.56 -7.95 -17.15
C ALA A 234 -5.14 -8.58 -18.49
N PRO A 235 -3.85 -8.55 -18.92
CA PRO A 235 -3.45 -9.25 -20.12
C PRO A 235 -3.60 -10.77 -20.03
N TYR A 236 -3.38 -11.39 -18.87
CA TYR A 236 -3.64 -12.82 -18.65
C TYR A 236 -5.12 -13.15 -18.82
N TYR A 237 -6.03 -12.41 -18.18
CA TYR A 237 -7.47 -12.63 -18.28
C TYR A 237 -7.95 -12.49 -19.72
N LYS A 238 -7.45 -11.47 -20.43
CA LYS A 238 -7.81 -11.23 -21.83
C LYS A 238 -7.30 -12.33 -22.75
N SER A 239 -6.02 -12.69 -22.67
CA SER A 239 -5.38 -13.59 -23.65
C SER A 239 -5.56 -15.08 -23.33
N VAL A 240 -5.69 -15.44 -22.03
CA VAL A 240 -5.76 -16.85 -21.59
C VAL A 240 -7.20 -17.28 -21.28
N LEU A 241 -7.99 -16.40 -20.67
CA LEU A 241 -9.37 -16.69 -20.32
C LEU A 241 -10.37 -16.14 -21.34
N SER A 242 -9.89 -15.44 -22.39
CA SER A 242 -10.73 -14.75 -23.38
C SER A 242 -11.75 -13.81 -22.74
N ALA A 243 -11.40 -13.23 -21.56
CA ALA A 243 -12.27 -12.38 -20.79
C ALA A 243 -12.48 -11.03 -21.46
N GLY A 244 -13.72 -10.60 -21.53
CA GLY A 244 -14.10 -9.26 -21.99
C GLY A 244 -13.82 -8.19 -20.92
N ALA A 245 -13.95 -6.91 -21.29
CA ALA A 245 -13.69 -5.79 -20.39
C ALA A 245 -14.53 -5.86 -19.09
N THR A 246 -15.79 -6.25 -19.20
CA THR A 246 -16.70 -6.41 -18.05
C THR A 246 -16.22 -7.51 -17.11
N GLU A 247 -15.82 -8.67 -17.63
CA GLU A 247 -15.34 -9.80 -16.83
C GLU A 247 -14.02 -9.48 -16.12
N ILE A 248 -13.10 -8.78 -16.81
CA ILE A 248 -11.85 -8.30 -16.20
C ILE A 248 -12.15 -7.33 -15.07
N SER A 249 -13.06 -6.39 -15.28
CA SER A 249 -13.47 -5.41 -14.24
C SER A 249 -14.12 -6.11 -13.05
N LEU A 250 -14.97 -7.13 -13.29
CA LEU A 250 -15.59 -7.92 -12.22
C LEU A 250 -14.56 -8.72 -11.41
N LEU A 251 -13.54 -9.32 -12.06
CA LEU A 251 -12.46 -10.01 -11.35
C LEU A 251 -11.64 -9.06 -10.46
N PHE A 252 -11.35 -7.84 -10.93
CA PHE A 252 -10.68 -6.85 -10.10
C PHE A 252 -11.56 -6.35 -8.96
N ALA A 253 -12.86 -6.11 -9.21
CA ALA A 253 -13.80 -5.73 -8.16
C ALA A 253 -13.95 -6.83 -7.09
N TRP A 254 -14.06 -8.09 -7.53
CA TRP A 254 -14.07 -9.27 -6.67
C TRP A 254 -12.80 -9.34 -5.81
N PHE A 255 -11.63 -9.23 -6.43
CA PHE A 255 -10.35 -9.25 -5.75
C PHE A 255 -10.23 -8.11 -4.73
N GLY A 256 -10.62 -6.90 -5.10
CA GLY A 256 -10.62 -5.74 -4.21
C GLY A 256 -11.62 -5.88 -3.04
N ALA A 257 -12.83 -6.39 -3.30
CA ALA A 257 -13.86 -6.58 -2.27
C ALA A 257 -13.40 -7.57 -1.19
N PHE A 258 -12.82 -8.71 -1.58
CA PHE A 258 -12.22 -9.64 -0.63
C PHE A 258 -11.02 -9.05 0.10
N GLY A 259 -10.26 -8.15 -0.55
CA GLY A 259 -9.18 -7.41 0.10
C GLY A 259 -9.67 -6.52 1.25
N VAL A 260 -10.82 -5.85 1.07
CA VAL A 260 -11.48 -5.10 2.17
C VAL A 260 -11.94 -6.06 3.27
N VAL A 261 -12.64 -7.13 2.92
CA VAL A 261 -13.12 -8.14 3.90
C VAL A 261 -11.95 -8.69 4.71
N GLY A 262 -10.86 -9.07 4.05
CA GLY A 262 -9.66 -9.59 4.71
C GLY A 262 -9.05 -8.59 5.70
N ASN A 263 -8.94 -7.33 5.31
CA ASN A 263 -8.40 -6.29 6.19
C ASN A 263 -9.33 -5.94 7.36
N VAL A 264 -10.66 -5.99 7.17
CA VAL A 264 -11.64 -5.86 8.25
C VAL A 264 -11.54 -7.02 9.24
N LEU A 265 -11.46 -8.26 8.75
CA LEU A 265 -11.29 -9.45 9.60
C LEU A 265 -9.98 -9.37 10.39
N LEU A 266 -8.90 -8.96 9.72
CA LEU A 266 -7.61 -8.75 10.37
C LEU A 266 -7.72 -7.74 11.52
N SER A 267 -8.28 -6.57 11.27
CA SER A 267 -8.37 -5.49 12.27
C SER A 267 -9.15 -5.88 13.53
N ARG A 268 -10.02 -6.91 13.44
CA ARG A 268 -10.78 -7.45 14.56
C ARG A 268 -10.07 -8.53 15.37
N HIS A 269 -9.14 -9.25 14.75
CA HIS A 269 -8.58 -10.48 15.33
C HIS A 269 -7.07 -10.43 15.57
N ILE A 270 -6.35 -9.44 15.05
CA ILE A 270 -4.89 -9.40 15.08
C ILE A 270 -4.33 -9.41 16.51
N ASP A 271 -4.95 -8.67 17.43
CA ASP A 271 -4.47 -8.57 18.82
C ASP A 271 -4.63 -9.89 19.59
N ARG A 272 -5.58 -10.77 19.17
CA ARG A 272 -5.80 -12.09 19.78
C ARG A 272 -4.87 -13.17 19.23
N VAL A 273 -4.59 -13.11 17.93
CA VAL A 273 -3.80 -14.13 17.23
C VAL A 273 -2.31 -13.81 17.29
N GLY A 274 -1.98 -12.51 17.31
CA GLY A 274 -0.62 -11.97 17.24
C GLY A 274 -0.16 -11.72 15.80
N ALA A 275 0.43 -10.54 15.58
CA ALA A 275 0.77 -10.06 14.24
C ALA A 275 1.69 -11.04 13.46
N SER A 276 2.68 -11.65 14.11
CA SER A 276 3.62 -12.60 13.45
C SER A 276 2.92 -13.83 12.88
N ARG A 277 1.98 -14.44 13.64
CA ARG A 277 1.25 -15.63 13.18
C ARG A 277 0.30 -15.27 12.04
N VAL A 278 -0.34 -14.11 12.15
CA VAL A 278 -1.25 -13.62 11.12
C VAL A 278 -0.49 -13.37 9.81
N VAL A 279 0.70 -12.75 9.85
CA VAL A 279 1.55 -12.56 8.66
C VAL A 279 1.86 -13.90 8.00
N ALA A 280 2.27 -14.91 8.77
CA ALA A 280 2.57 -16.23 8.23
C ALA A 280 1.34 -16.88 7.57
N LEU A 281 0.16 -16.77 8.19
CA LEU A 281 -1.10 -17.25 7.63
C LEU A 281 -1.44 -16.56 6.31
N LEU A 282 -1.35 -15.24 6.26
CA LEU A 282 -1.67 -14.46 5.07
C LEU A 282 -0.69 -14.76 3.91
N LEU A 283 0.60 -14.92 4.20
CA LEU A 283 1.58 -15.36 3.20
C LEU A 283 1.27 -16.78 2.69
N ALA A 284 0.84 -17.70 3.56
CA ALA A 284 0.43 -19.04 3.15
C ALA A 284 -0.83 -19.00 2.26
N MET A 285 -1.78 -18.10 2.54
CA MET A 285 -2.97 -17.89 1.70
C MET A 285 -2.60 -17.38 0.30
N ILE A 286 -1.65 -16.43 0.20
CA ILE A 286 -1.12 -15.95 -1.09
C ILE A 286 -0.45 -17.11 -1.83
N ALA A 287 0.42 -17.87 -1.15
CA ALA A 287 1.11 -19.02 -1.72
C ALA A 287 0.13 -20.08 -2.23
N ALA A 288 -0.94 -20.37 -1.49
CA ALA A 288 -1.98 -21.31 -1.90
C ALA A 288 -2.68 -20.86 -3.21
N SER A 289 -3.03 -19.58 -3.34
CA SER A 289 -3.61 -19.06 -4.59
C SER A 289 -2.64 -19.16 -5.75
N LEU A 290 -1.35 -18.84 -5.55
CA LEU A 290 -0.33 -18.96 -6.60
C LEU A 290 -0.06 -20.42 -7.00
N LEU A 291 -0.06 -21.34 -6.04
CA LEU A 291 0.07 -22.77 -6.30
C LEU A 291 -1.11 -23.33 -7.10
N LEU A 292 -2.32 -22.89 -6.77
CA LEU A 292 -3.55 -23.30 -7.43
C LEU A 292 -3.82 -22.57 -8.75
N TRP A 293 -3.04 -21.53 -9.07
CA TRP A 293 -3.20 -20.69 -10.26
C TRP A 293 -3.40 -21.46 -11.58
N PRO A 294 -2.64 -22.53 -11.88
CA PRO A 294 -2.81 -23.29 -13.13
C PRO A 294 -4.18 -23.93 -13.30
N LEU A 295 -4.94 -24.14 -12.20
CA LEU A 295 -6.28 -24.73 -12.22
C LEU A 295 -7.36 -23.70 -12.63
N GLY A 296 -7.04 -22.42 -12.68
CA GLY A 296 -7.91 -21.35 -13.18
C GLY A 296 -8.09 -21.41 -14.69
N ARG A 297 -9.08 -22.18 -15.15
CA ARG A 297 -9.35 -22.39 -16.58
C ARG A 297 -10.51 -21.56 -17.12
N GLY A 298 -11.21 -20.82 -16.28
CA GLY A 298 -12.33 -19.98 -16.64
C GLY A 298 -12.61 -18.94 -15.54
N PHE A 299 -13.57 -18.06 -15.77
CA PHE A 299 -13.91 -16.95 -14.88
C PHE A 299 -14.18 -17.41 -13.43
N ALA A 300 -15.11 -18.36 -13.24
CA ALA A 300 -15.49 -18.80 -11.90
C ALA A 300 -14.37 -19.50 -11.13
N SER A 301 -13.62 -20.40 -11.78
CA SER A 301 -12.49 -21.09 -11.15
C SER A 301 -11.37 -20.12 -10.78
N THR A 302 -11.08 -19.15 -11.64
CA THR A 302 -10.08 -18.10 -11.34
C THR A 302 -10.54 -17.20 -10.20
N ALA A 303 -11.80 -16.78 -10.19
CA ALA A 303 -12.38 -15.99 -9.11
C ALA A 303 -12.26 -16.68 -7.74
N LEU A 304 -12.54 -17.99 -7.68
CA LEU A 304 -12.42 -18.80 -6.45
C LEU A 304 -10.96 -18.96 -6.00
N ILE A 305 -10.04 -19.24 -6.93
CA ILE A 305 -8.61 -19.40 -6.63
C ILE A 305 -8.00 -18.11 -6.09
N LEU A 306 -8.50 -16.96 -6.53
CA LEU A 306 -8.04 -15.66 -6.06
C LEU A 306 -8.49 -15.29 -4.64
N VAL A 307 -9.54 -15.90 -4.09
CA VAL A 307 -10.11 -15.51 -2.79
C VAL A 307 -9.07 -15.51 -1.66
N PRO A 308 -8.24 -16.56 -1.44
CA PRO A 308 -7.25 -16.54 -0.37
C PRO A 308 -6.23 -15.40 -0.52
N TRP A 309 -5.73 -15.18 -1.74
CA TRP A 309 -4.82 -14.06 -2.00
C TRP A 309 -5.51 -12.71 -1.82
N ALA A 310 -6.72 -12.55 -2.33
CA ALA A 310 -7.49 -11.32 -2.20
C ALA A 310 -7.71 -10.95 -0.72
N LEU A 311 -8.11 -11.90 0.13
CA LEU A 311 -8.23 -11.69 1.58
C LEU A 311 -6.90 -11.25 2.22
N ALA A 312 -5.77 -11.75 1.71
CA ALA A 312 -4.45 -11.43 2.21
C ALA A 312 -3.87 -10.12 1.66
N LEU A 313 -4.34 -9.60 0.54
CA LEU A 313 -3.75 -8.50 -0.24
C LEU A 313 -3.36 -7.28 0.62
N PHE A 314 -4.34 -6.63 1.24
CA PHE A 314 -4.10 -5.48 2.10
C PHE A 314 -3.80 -5.88 3.54
N ALA A 315 -4.38 -7.01 3.98
CA ALA A 315 -4.22 -7.53 5.32
C ALA A 315 -2.76 -7.87 5.65
N ALA A 316 -2.02 -8.47 4.71
CA ALA A 316 -0.61 -8.83 4.92
C ALA A 316 0.25 -7.61 5.21
N ASN A 317 0.04 -6.52 4.47
CA ASN A 317 0.76 -5.28 4.68
C ASN A 317 0.39 -4.60 6.02
N SER A 318 -0.91 -4.55 6.33
CA SER A 318 -1.40 -4.02 7.59
C SER A 318 -0.86 -4.81 8.80
N ALA A 319 -0.82 -6.14 8.69
CA ALA A 319 -0.25 -7.01 9.73
C ALA A 319 1.27 -6.82 9.89
N GLN A 320 2.00 -6.62 8.80
CA GLN A 320 3.44 -6.31 8.85
C GLN A 320 3.71 -4.97 9.54
N GLN A 321 2.93 -3.94 9.27
CA GLN A 321 3.03 -2.65 9.96
C GLN A 321 2.78 -2.81 11.47
N ALA A 322 1.75 -3.57 11.85
CA ALA A 322 1.47 -3.86 13.25
C ALA A 322 2.63 -4.64 13.89
N ARG A 323 3.14 -5.69 13.23
CA ARG A 323 4.28 -6.50 13.70
C ARG A 323 5.53 -5.65 13.94
N LEU A 324 5.85 -4.71 13.04
CA LEU A 324 6.99 -3.81 13.18
C LEU A 324 6.80 -2.84 14.36
N GLY A 325 5.57 -2.32 14.53
CA GLY A 325 5.24 -1.45 15.66
C GLY A 325 5.30 -2.15 17.02
N GLU A 326 4.98 -3.45 17.06
CA GLU A 326 5.07 -4.28 18.27
C GLU A 326 6.52 -4.73 18.57
N ALA A 327 7.28 -5.09 17.53
CA ALA A 327 8.63 -5.62 17.68
C ALA A 327 9.61 -4.61 18.28
N ALA A 328 9.54 -3.34 17.86
CA ALA A 328 10.41 -2.29 18.37
C ALA A 328 9.68 -0.93 18.41
N PRO A 329 8.85 -0.68 19.45
CA PRO A 329 8.04 0.53 19.53
C PRO A 329 8.85 1.84 19.47
N ALA A 330 10.06 1.86 20.06
CA ALA A 330 10.95 3.01 20.02
C ALA A 330 11.50 3.31 18.60
N LEU A 331 11.61 2.29 17.75
CA LEU A 331 12.12 2.38 16.39
C LEU A 331 10.99 2.37 15.34
N ALA A 332 9.73 2.32 15.78
CA ALA A 332 8.56 2.17 14.91
C ALA A 332 8.50 3.18 13.75
N PRO A 333 8.78 4.49 13.93
CA PRO A 333 8.72 5.44 12.81
C PRO A 333 9.68 5.07 11.66
N ALA A 334 10.90 4.63 11.97
CA ALA A 334 11.87 4.22 10.96
C ALA A 334 11.49 2.89 10.32
N LEU A 335 11.08 1.92 11.12
CA LEU A 335 10.67 0.61 10.62
C LEU A 335 9.46 0.69 9.70
N MET A 336 8.49 1.53 10.00
CA MET A 336 7.32 1.76 9.15
C MET A 336 7.69 2.48 7.85
N ALA A 337 8.63 3.43 7.91
CA ALA A 337 9.16 4.08 6.71
C ALA A 337 9.92 3.09 5.82
N LEU A 338 10.79 2.25 6.38
CA LEU A 338 11.49 1.19 5.64
C LEU A 338 10.52 0.15 5.08
N ASN A 339 9.46 -0.20 5.82
CA ASN A 339 8.43 -1.09 5.32
C ASN A 339 7.71 -0.50 4.11
N THR A 340 7.44 0.81 4.11
CA THR A 340 6.89 1.52 2.94
C THR A 340 7.83 1.41 1.75
N SER A 341 9.14 1.64 1.95
CA SER A 341 10.15 1.42 0.90
C SER A 341 10.16 -0.01 0.40
N ALA A 342 10.09 -0.98 1.30
CA ALA A 342 10.09 -2.41 0.96
C ALA A 342 8.85 -2.81 0.12
N ILE A 343 7.68 -2.22 0.38
CA ILE A 343 6.47 -2.42 -0.44
C ILE A 343 6.76 -2.02 -1.89
N TYR A 344 7.23 -0.79 -2.11
CA TYR A 344 7.45 -0.26 -3.45
C TYR A 344 8.64 -0.91 -4.16
N LEU A 345 9.69 -1.28 -3.42
CA LEU A 345 10.80 -2.07 -3.96
C LEU A 345 10.30 -3.44 -4.43
N GLY A 346 9.50 -4.12 -3.62
CA GLY A 346 8.91 -5.40 -3.99
C GLY A 346 8.02 -5.28 -5.22
N GLN A 347 7.17 -4.27 -5.29
CA GLN A 347 6.35 -4.00 -6.48
C GLN A 347 7.19 -3.80 -7.73
N ALA A 348 8.24 -2.99 -7.66
CA ALA A 348 9.11 -2.71 -8.80
C ALA A 348 9.85 -3.97 -9.27
N VAL A 349 10.45 -4.73 -8.34
CA VAL A 349 11.16 -5.98 -8.64
C VAL A 349 10.21 -7.03 -9.23
N GLY A 350 9.03 -7.19 -8.63
CA GLY A 350 8.03 -8.15 -9.11
C GLY A 350 7.50 -7.80 -10.50
N ALA A 351 7.10 -6.55 -10.72
CA ALA A 351 6.59 -6.10 -12.01
C ALA A 351 7.65 -6.22 -13.11
N ALA A 352 8.89 -5.78 -12.85
CA ALA A 352 9.99 -5.88 -13.80
C ALA A 352 10.37 -7.35 -14.11
N GLY A 353 10.47 -8.18 -13.05
CA GLY A 353 10.78 -9.60 -13.20
C GLY A 353 9.71 -10.36 -13.97
N GLY A 354 8.42 -10.13 -13.65
CA GLY A 354 7.30 -10.69 -14.40
C GLY A 354 7.28 -10.25 -15.85
N GLY A 355 7.60 -8.96 -16.12
CA GLY A 355 7.73 -8.44 -17.48
C GLY A 355 8.84 -9.09 -18.28
N ALA A 356 9.99 -9.28 -17.67
CA ALA A 356 11.11 -9.97 -18.32
C ALA A 356 10.76 -11.43 -18.69
N ILE A 357 10.06 -12.14 -17.80
CA ILE A 357 9.59 -13.50 -18.06
C ILE A 357 8.61 -13.52 -19.23
N VAL A 358 7.58 -12.67 -19.20
CA VAL A 358 6.58 -12.57 -20.28
C VAL A 358 7.26 -12.22 -21.61
N ALA A 359 8.17 -11.25 -21.62
CA ALA A 359 8.91 -10.85 -22.82
C ALA A 359 9.78 -11.99 -23.38
N ALA A 360 10.45 -12.77 -22.53
CA ALA A 360 11.26 -13.91 -22.94
C ALA A 360 10.40 -15.00 -23.61
N HIS A 361 9.24 -15.33 -23.04
CA HIS A 361 8.31 -16.31 -23.62
C HIS A 361 7.74 -15.83 -24.97
N VAL A 362 7.36 -14.54 -25.08
CA VAL A 362 6.92 -13.96 -26.36
C VAL A 362 8.03 -14.01 -27.40
N ALA A 363 9.27 -13.69 -27.03
CA ALA A 363 10.43 -13.77 -27.93
C ALA A 363 10.75 -15.21 -28.36
N ALA A 364 10.42 -16.20 -27.52
CA ALA A 364 10.53 -17.64 -27.87
C ALA A 364 9.39 -18.14 -28.78
N GLY A 365 8.40 -17.31 -29.11
CA GLY A 365 7.26 -17.66 -29.95
C GLY A 365 6.08 -18.27 -29.18
N ASP A 366 6.11 -18.28 -27.87
CA ASP A 366 5.00 -18.76 -27.04
C ASP A 366 3.75 -17.89 -27.22
N THR A 367 2.58 -18.52 -27.11
CA THR A 367 1.28 -17.85 -27.21
C THR A 367 0.33 -18.26 -26.09
N GLY A 368 -0.69 -17.45 -25.86
CA GLY A 368 -1.75 -17.75 -24.89
C GLY A 368 -1.22 -18.04 -23.49
N ARG A 369 -1.58 -19.17 -22.93
CA ARG A 369 -1.22 -19.56 -21.55
C ARG A 369 0.30 -19.76 -21.35
N ALA A 370 1.03 -20.20 -22.36
CA ALA A 370 2.46 -20.47 -22.26
C ALA A 370 3.25 -19.20 -21.94
N VAL A 371 2.84 -18.04 -22.48
CA VAL A 371 3.44 -16.72 -22.20
C VAL A 371 3.47 -16.38 -20.70
N TYR A 372 2.46 -16.83 -19.96
CA TYR A 372 2.33 -16.54 -18.53
C TYR A 372 2.63 -17.75 -17.64
N GLY A 373 3.10 -18.86 -18.25
CA GLY A 373 3.25 -20.14 -17.56
C GLY A 373 4.22 -20.13 -16.37
N ALA A 374 5.24 -19.28 -16.42
CA ALA A 374 6.28 -19.22 -15.38
C ALA A 374 6.03 -18.16 -14.29
N ILE A 375 5.21 -17.12 -14.55
CA ILE A 375 5.11 -15.98 -13.63
C ILE A 375 4.58 -16.37 -12.24
N HIS A 376 3.61 -17.29 -12.17
CA HIS A 376 3.05 -17.72 -10.88
C HIS A 376 4.03 -18.60 -10.09
N TRP A 377 4.89 -19.39 -10.72
CA TRP A 377 5.93 -20.17 -10.05
C TRP A 377 7.01 -19.27 -9.45
N VAL A 378 7.45 -18.25 -10.22
CA VAL A 378 8.41 -17.27 -9.70
C VAL A 378 7.77 -16.45 -8.59
N GLY A 379 6.52 -16.02 -8.73
CA GLY A 379 5.76 -15.36 -7.68
C GLY A 379 5.64 -16.22 -6.42
N LEU A 380 5.32 -17.51 -6.58
CA LEU A 380 5.28 -18.48 -5.48
C LEU A 380 6.65 -18.61 -4.78
N GLY A 381 7.74 -18.69 -5.54
CA GLY A 381 9.11 -18.75 -4.99
C GLY A 381 9.42 -17.56 -4.08
N TRP A 382 9.09 -16.34 -4.52
CA TRP A 382 9.24 -15.14 -3.70
C TRP A 382 8.40 -15.17 -2.42
N VAL A 383 7.13 -15.60 -2.51
CA VAL A 383 6.21 -15.67 -1.34
C VAL A 383 6.66 -16.76 -0.37
N LEU A 384 7.13 -17.90 -0.85
CA LEU A 384 7.68 -18.96 0.02
C LEU A 384 8.97 -18.51 0.72
N ALA A 385 9.84 -17.77 0.03
CA ALA A 385 11.01 -17.14 0.64
C ALA A 385 10.60 -16.13 1.73
N ALA A 386 9.57 -15.31 1.46
CA ALA A 386 8.99 -14.40 2.44
C ALA A 386 8.46 -15.15 3.67
N LEU A 387 7.72 -16.25 3.46
CA LEU A 387 7.17 -17.08 4.53
C LEU A 387 8.29 -17.72 5.37
N ALA A 388 9.28 -18.30 4.73
CA ALA A 388 10.43 -18.92 5.43
C ALA A 388 11.18 -17.88 6.28
N LEU A 389 11.46 -16.71 5.71
CA LEU A 389 12.11 -15.61 6.43
C LEU A 389 11.23 -15.08 7.57
N SER A 390 9.92 -15.00 7.37
CA SER A 390 8.96 -14.58 8.40
C SER A 390 8.97 -15.53 9.61
N VAL A 391 8.94 -16.85 9.34
CA VAL A 391 8.99 -17.88 10.39
C VAL A 391 10.34 -17.85 11.11
N TRP A 392 11.44 -17.67 10.38
CA TRP A 392 12.77 -17.55 10.99
C TRP A 392 12.84 -16.33 11.92
N ALA A 393 12.38 -15.16 11.48
CA ALA A 393 12.35 -13.95 12.29
C ALA A 393 11.49 -14.11 13.56
N ASP A 394 10.34 -14.77 13.46
CA ASP A 394 9.46 -15.04 14.61
C ASP A 394 10.13 -15.97 15.65
N ARG A 395 10.79 -17.03 15.20
CA ARG A 395 11.54 -17.92 16.08
C ARG A 395 12.66 -17.20 16.83
N ARG A 396 13.39 -16.31 16.15
CA ARG A 396 14.45 -15.51 16.76
C ARG A 396 13.92 -14.51 17.78
N MET A 397 12.79 -13.87 17.52
CA MET A 397 12.14 -12.97 18.49
C MET A 397 11.72 -13.70 19.76
N ARG A 398 11.14 -14.91 19.65
CA ARG A 398 10.70 -15.71 20.80
C ARG A 398 11.87 -16.30 21.59
N GLY A 399 13.00 -16.56 20.97
CA GLY A 399 14.20 -17.10 21.60
C GLY A 399 15.00 -16.11 22.46
N GLY A 400 14.48 -14.91 22.72
CA GLY A 400 15.11 -13.91 23.59
C GLY A 400 16.36 -13.23 22.99
N GLN A 401 16.64 -13.41 21.71
CA GLN A 401 17.76 -12.76 21.00
C GLN A 401 17.38 -11.43 20.36
N ALA A 402 16.21 -10.88 20.71
CA ALA A 402 15.62 -9.76 20.01
C ALA A 402 15.91 -8.39 20.66
N PHE A 403 16.50 -8.27 21.84
CA PHE A 403 16.91 -6.97 22.43
C PHE A 403 17.91 -7.16 23.54
#